data_a008a1ef5cf351d34903c6e71ab92f9e
#
_entry.id   a008a1ef5cf351d34903c6e71ab92f9e
#
_cell.length_a   1.000
_cell.length_b   1.000
_cell.length_c   1.000
_cell.angle_alpha   90.00
_cell.angle_beta   90.00
_cell.angle_gamma   90.00
#
_symmetry.space_group_name_H-M   'P 1'
#
loop_
_entity.id
_entity.type
_entity.pdbx_description
1 polymer ?
#
loop_
_entity_poly.entity_id
_entity_poly.type
_entity_poly.pdbx_seq_one_letter_code
_entity_poly.pdbx_strand_id
1 'polypeptide(L)'
;MEQNLKLKIMLKPTDKIAVWMESSLDDDYGKMGISALRYLDNEILCVVDSVYAGKKISEVSIIKKDIPIVESIEKAKLMGSDVLLLGVLTSGGVRPKSWDPIIKEALEKGMSIINGLHDQVYPDFSKYLVTQNQWIWDTRVPKFIPQIGSARTAKLTNKRVLMIGTDMAAGKMTAGLEL
;
A
#
# COMPACT_ATOMS: atom_id res chain seq x y z
N MET A 1 -7.05 24.47 24.81
CA MET A 1 -8.03 23.72 23.98
C MET A 1 -7.27 22.64 23.29
N GLU A 2 -7.18 21.46 23.92
CA GLU A 2 -6.60 20.25 23.32
C GLU A 2 -7.62 19.69 22.32
N GLN A 3 -7.43 19.96 21.05
CA GLN A 3 -8.11 19.18 20.01
C GLN A 3 -7.48 17.79 20.02
N ASN A 4 -8.17 16.85 20.67
CA ASN A 4 -7.95 15.41 20.49
C ASN A 4 -8.10 15.07 19.00
N LEU A 5 -7.01 15.11 18.27
CA LEU A 5 -6.94 14.60 16.92
C LEU A 5 -6.96 13.05 17.02
N LYS A 6 -8.16 12.48 17.18
CA LYS A 6 -8.34 11.05 16.97
C LYS A 6 -7.90 10.77 15.54
N LEU A 7 -6.71 10.20 15.38
CA LEU A 7 -6.28 9.63 14.10
C LEU A 7 -7.40 8.69 13.64
N LYS A 8 -8.16 9.11 12.63
CA LYS A 8 -9.14 8.21 12.01
C LYS A 8 -8.32 7.13 11.29
N ILE A 9 -8.22 5.96 11.89
CA ILE A 9 -7.63 4.79 11.25
C ILE A 9 -8.52 4.49 10.04
N MET A 10 -7.99 4.71 8.83
CA MET A 10 -8.74 4.47 7.60
C MET A 10 -8.84 2.96 7.35
N LEU A 11 -7.71 2.25 7.42
CA LEU A 11 -7.64 0.81 7.25
C LEU A 11 -8.00 0.12 8.58
N LYS A 12 -9.04 -0.72 8.57
CA LYS A 12 -9.46 -1.53 9.71
C LYS A 12 -8.82 -2.91 9.62
N PRO A 13 -8.56 -3.59 10.75
CA PRO A 13 -8.03 -4.96 10.74
C PRO A 13 -8.89 -5.97 9.98
N THR A 14 -10.19 -5.69 9.84
CA THR A 14 -11.16 -6.54 9.13
C THR A 14 -11.23 -6.29 7.63
N ASP A 15 -10.63 -5.20 7.14
CA ASP A 15 -10.66 -4.86 5.72
C ASP A 15 -9.84 -5.89 4.93
N LYS A 16 -10.41 -6.39 3.85
CA LYS A 16 -9.82 -7.38 2.96
C LYS A 16 -9.18 -6.70 1.76
N ILE A 17 -7.94 -7.06 1.47
CA ILE A 17 -7.09 -6.31 0.55
C ILE A 17 -6.84 -7.09 -0.73
N ALA A 18 -6.95 -6.41 -1.86
CA ALA A 18 -6.31 -6.78 -3.12
C ALA A 18 -5.07 -5.91 -3.31
N VAL A 19 -3.96 -6.50 -3.74
CA VAL A 19 -2.72 -5.76 -4.05
C VAL A 19 -2.55 -5.70 -5.55
N TRP A 20 -2.60 -4.51 -6.12
CA TRP A 20 -2.38 -4.32 -7.55
C TRP A 20 -0.88 -4.24 -7.86
N MET A 21 -0.42 -5.18 -8.68
CA MET A 21 1.01 -5.41 -8.96
C MET A 21 1.32 -5.50 -10.47
N GLU A 22 0.42 -5.03 -11.32
CA GLU A 22 0.45 -5.20 -12.77
C GLU A 22 1.86 -5.12 -13.36
N SER A 23 2.32 -6.23 -13.95
CA SER A 23 3.63 -6.38 -14.60
C SER A 23 4.86 -6.05 -13.72
N SER A 24 4.75 -6.14 -12.39
CA SER A 24 5.82 -5.72 -11.47
C SER A 24 6.07 -6.70 -10.32
N LEU A 25 5.66 -7.96 -10.47
CA LEU A 25 5.86 -8.99 -9.44
C LEU A 25 7.31 -9.47 -9.33
N ASP A 26 8.09 -9.36 -10.40
CA ASP A 26 9.45 -9.86 -10.56
C ASP A 26 10.50 -8.76 -10.72
N ASP A 27 10.11 -7.49 -10.54
CA ASP A 27 10.99 -6.35 -10.68
C ASP A 27 11.07 -5.46 -9.41
N ASP A 28 11.96 -4.49 -9.46
CA ASP A 28 12.17 -3.53 -8.37
C ASP A 28 11.00 -2.57 -8.15
N TYR A 29 10.11 -2.41 -9.11
CA TYR A 29 8.94 -1.54 -8.98
C TYR A 29 7.84 -2.18 -8.13
N GLY A 30 7.84 -3.49 -7.96
CA GLY A 30 6.92 -4.22 -7.09
C GLY A 30 7.21 -4.17 -5.59
N LYS A 31 8.27 -3.49 -5.15
CA LYS A 31 8.72 -3.49 -3.74
C LYS A 31 7.65 -3.12 -2.72
N MET A 32 6.77 -2.19 -3.05
CA MET A 32 5.71 -1.77 -2.12
C MET A 32 4.69 -2.89 -1.93
N GLY A 33 4.25 -3.51 -3.01
CA GLY A 33 3.34 -4.66 -2.95
C GLY A 33 3.98 -5.86 -2.26
N ILE A 34 5.24 -6.19 -2.57
CA ILE A 34 5.98 -7.26 -1.90
C ILE A 34 6.09 -6.99 -0.39
N SER A 35 6.34 -5.74 0.03
CA SER A 35 6.36 -5.38 1.44
C SER A 35 4.99 -5.54 2.10
N ALA A 36 3.91 -5.15 1.43
CA ALA A 36 2.56 -5.38 1.92
C ALA A 36 2.24 -6.87 2.05
N LEU A 37 2.56 -7.68 1.04
CA LEU A 37 2.38 -9.13 1.06
C LEU A 37 3.14 -9.81 2.22
N ARG A 38 4.29 -9.25 2.62
CA ARG A 38 5.13 -9.79 3.69
C ARG A 38 4.66 -9.37 5.08
N TYR A 39 4.38 -8.09 5.29
CA TYR A 39 4.29 -7.48 6.62
C TYR A 39 2.91 -6.94 6.99
N LEU A 40 1.94 -6.89 6.07
CA LEU A 40 0.61 -6.41 6.41
C LEU A 40 -0.16 -7.48 7.17
N ASP A 41 -0.77 -7.09 8.29
CA ASP A 41 -1.56 -8.00 9.14
C ASP A 41 -2.96 -8.28 8.56
N ASN A 42 -3.46 -7.40 7.69
CA ASN A 42 -4.75 -7.59 7.04
C ASN A 42 -4.76 -8.82 6.13
N GLU A 43 -5.93 -9.44 6.00
CA GLU A 43 -6.14 -10.51 5.03
C GLU A 43 -5.96 -9.99 3.59
N ILE A 44 -4.97 -10.52 2.87
CA ILE A 44 -4.78 -10.25 1.44
C ILE A 44 -5.44 -11.38 0.67
N LEU A 45 -6.55 -11.07 -0.03
CA LEU A 45 -7.34 -12.07 -0.75
C LEU A 45 -6.72 -12.45 -2.09
N CYS A 46 -6.13 -11.49 -2.78
CA CYS A 46 -5.50 -11.71 -4.08
C CYS A 46 -4.48 -10.64 -4.43
N VAL A 47 -3.67 -10.96 -5.42
CA VAL A 47 -2.89 -9.99 -6.18
C VAL A 47 -3.56 -9.79 -7.53
N VAL A 48 -3.63 -8.56 -8.01
CA VAL A 48 -4.14 -8.22 -9.34
C VAL A 48 -2.95 -7.99 -10.25
N ASP A 49 -2.77 -8.89 -11.21
CA ASP A 49 -1.73 -8.86 -12.24
C ASP A 49 -2.16 -9.72 -13.42
N SER A 50 -2.34 -9.11 -14.60
CA SER A 50 -2.83 -9.81 -15.79
C SER A 50 -1.81 -10.80 -16.37
N VAL A 51 -0.51 -10.55 -16.16
CA VAL A 51 0.58 -11.38 -16.70
C VAL A 51 0.66 -12.74 -16.00
N TYR A 52 0.46 -12.74 -14.68
CA TYR A 52 0.59 -13.94 -13.85
C TYR A 52 -0.75 -14.50 -13.38
N ALA A 53 -1.87 -14.01 -13.92
CA ALA A 53 -3.21 -14.47 -13.55
C ALA A 53 -3.36 -16.00 -13.65
N GLY A 54 -4.06 -16.57 -12.66
CA GLY A 54 -4.26 -18.02 -12.52
C GLY A 54 -3.15 -18.74 -11.75
N LYS A 55 -2.03 -18.08 -11.44
CA LYS A 55 -0.97 -18.61 -10.57
C LYS A 55 -1.18 -18.15 -9.12
N LYS A 56 -0.34 -18.69 -8.23
CA LYS A 56 -0.21 -18.19 -6.84
C LYS A 56 1.06 -17.36 -6.69
N ILE A 57 1.05 -16.45 -5.72
CA ILE A 57 2.21 -15.58 -5.45
C ILE A 57 3.46 -16.38 -5.07
N SER A 58 3.31 -17.54 -4.42
CA SER A 58 4.40 -18.45 -4.05
C SER A 58 5.11 -19.09 -5.24
N GLU A 59 4.49 -19.10 -6.42
CA GLU A 59 5.04 -19.68 -7.65
C GLU A 59 5.87 -18.68 -8.45
N VAL A 60 5.62 -17.38 -8.28
CA VAL A 60 6.18 -16.32 -9.13
C VAL A 60 6.97 -15.26 -8.37
N SER A 61 7.06 -15.36 -7.03
CA SER A 61 7.79 -14.41 -6.20
C SER A 61 8.52 -15.08 -5.03
N ILE A 62 9.26 -14.26 -4.27
CA ILE A 62 9.93 -14.69 -3.04
C ILE A 62 8.96 -14.90 -1.87
N ILE A 63 7.70 -14.48 -2.00
CA ILE A 63 6.68 -14.58 -0.96
C ILE A 63 6.13 -16.01 -0.92
N LYS A 64 6.25 -16.69 0.21
CA LYS A 64 5.81 -18.07 0.42
C LYS A 64 4.39 -18.13 1.00
N LYS A 65 3.46 -17.40 0.38
CA LYS A 65 2.04 -17.40 0.74
C LYS A 65 1.21 -17.88 -0.46
N ASP A 66 0.19 -18.67 -0.22
CA ASP A 66 -0.69 -19.23 -1.25
C ASP A 66 -1.81 -18.24 -1.64
N ILE A 67 -1.42 -17.02 -1.99
CA ILE A 67 -2.34 -15.96 -2.42
C ILE A 67 -2.53 -16.07 -3.93
N PRO A 68 -3.78 -16.17 -4.43
CA PRO A 68 -4.06 -16.24 -5.87
C PRO A 68 -3.77 -14.91 -6.57
N ILE A 69 -3.38 -15.03 -7.84
CA ILE A 69 -3.21 -13.89 -8.74
C ILE A 69 -4.40 -13.89 -9.71
N VAL A 70 -5.06 -12.75 -9.80
CA VAL A 70 -6.25 -12.55 -10.65
C VAL A 70 -5.99 -11.49 -11.71
N GLU A 71 -6.73 -11.59 -12.81
CA GLU A 71 -6.52 -10.77 -14.00
C GLU A 71 -7.12 -9.36 -13.93
N SER A 72 -8.01 -9.09 -12.96
CA SER A 72 -8.79 -7.84 -12.99
C SER A 72 -9.27 -7.36 -11.61
N ILE A 73 -9.58 -6.07 -11.53
CA ILE A 73 -10.24 -5.46 -10.36
C ILE A 73 -11.62 -6.09 -10.11
N GLU A 74 -12.35 -6.40 -11.18
CA GLU A 74 -13.64 -7.07 -11.06
C GLU A 74 -13.52 -8.40 -10.33
N LYS A 75 -12.54 -9.23 -10.72
CA LYS A 75 -12.29 -10.52 -10.08
C LYS A 75 -11.92 -10.36 -8.60
N ALA A 76 -11.05 -9.40 -8.30
CA ALA A 76 -10.67 -9.08 -6.91
C ALA A 76 -11.91 -8.66 -6.08
N LYS A 77 -12.80 -7.84 -6.67
CA LYS A 77 -14.03 -7.43 -5.99
C LYS A 77 -15.00 -8.60 -5.78
N LEU A 78 -15.15 -9.50 -6.76
CA LEU A 78 -15.98 -10.70 -6.63
C LEU A 78 -15.46 -11.65 -5.53
N MET A 79 -14.16 -11.66 -5.26
CA MET A 79 -13.56 -12.39 -4.13
C MET A 79 -13.84 -11.74 -2.77
N GLY A 80 -14.42 -10.53 -2.75
CA GLY A 80 -14.77 -9.83 -1.52
C GLY A 80 -13.74 -8.81 -1.05
N SER A 81 -12.85 -8.33 -1.92
CA SER A 81 -11.87 -7.29 -1.54
C SER A 81 -12.56 -5.95 -1.30
N ASP A 82 -12.22 -5.31 -0.18
CA ASP A 82 -12.74 -4.01 0.26
C ASP A 82 -11.79 -2.86 -0.13
N VAL A 83 -10.52 -3.17 -0.24
CA VAL A 83 -9.45 -2.19 -0.44
C VAL A 83 -8.53 -2.64 -1.57
N LEU A 84 -8.18 -1.72 -2.46
CA LEU A 84 -7.11 -1.87 -3.44
C LEU A 84 -5.87 -1.12 -2.98
N LEU A 85 -4.79 -1.85 -2.73
CA LEU A 85 -3.48 -1.27 -2.49
C LEU A 85 -2.72 -1.18 -3.81
N LEU A 86 -2.30 0.03 -4.21
CA LEU A 86 -1.44 0.23 -5.37
C LEU A 86 -0.02 -0.18 -4.99
N GLY A 87 0.36 -1.41 -5.36
CA GLY A 87 1.61 -2.06 -4.94
C GLY A 87 2.81 -1.74 -5.82
N VAL A 88 2.60 -1.08 -6.95
CA VAL A 88 3.65 -0.73 -7.92
C VAL A 88 4.22 0.65 -7.63
N LEU A 89 5.53 0.77 -7.68
CA LEU A 89 6.25 2.03 -7.65
C LEU A 89 6.50 2.53 -9.09
N THR A 90 6.78 3.81 -9.21
CA THR A 90 7.14 4.44 -10.48
C THR A 90 8.37 5.31 -10.31
N SER A 91 9.07 5.57 -11.40
CA SER A 91 10.18 6.53 -11.40
C SER A 91 9.68 7.91 -10.94
N GLY A 92 10.36 8.48 -9.94
CA GLY A 92 9.96 9.75 -9.34
C GLY A 92 8.67 9.71 -8.49
N GLY A 93 8.03 8.54 -8.34
CA GLY A 93 6.78 8.39 -7.58
C GLY A 93 5.56 9.06 -8.22
N VAL A 94 5.64 9.35 -9.53
CA VAL A 94 4.57 9.98 -10.31
C VAL A 94 3.63 8.90 -10.84
N ARG A 95 2.33 9.10 -10.70
CA ARG A 95 1.30 8.17 -11.19
C ARG A 95 1.15 8.25 -12.71
N PRO A 96 1.37 7.16 -13.46
CA PRO A 96 1.07 7.13 -14.89
C PRO A 96 -0.43 7.28 -15.14
N LYS A 97 -0.81 8.04 -16.15
CA LYS A 97 -2.22 8.20 -16.53
C LYS A 97 -2.90 6.89 -16.97
N SER A 98 -2.12 5.91 -17.40
CA SER A 98 -2.62 4.57 -17.72
C SER A 98 -3.23 3.83 -16.51
N TRP A 99 -2.96 4.29 -15.28
CA TRP A 99 -3.56 3.73 -14.05
C TRP A 99 -4.94 4.32 -13.74
N ASP A 100 -5.29 5.44 -14.36
CA ASP A 100 -6.55 6.13 -14.08
C ASP A 100 -7.79 5.23 -14.26
N PRO A 101 -7.91 4.41 -15.32
CA PRO A 101 -9.04 3.49 -15.48
C PRO A 101 -9.14 2.47 -14.33
N ILE A 102 -8.02 1.91 -13.87
CA ILE A 102 -7.97 0.92 -12.78
C ILE A 102 -8.42 1.53 -11.47
N ILE A 103 -7.90 2.73 -11.14
CA ILE A 103 -8.27 3.45 -9.91
C ILE A 103 -9.76 3.79 -9.92
N LYS A 104 -10.24 4.31 -11.06
CA LYS A 104 -11.64 4.64 -11.25
C LYS A 104 -12.53 3.41 -11.09
N GLU A 105 -12.21 2.32 -11.79
CA GLU A 105 -12.96 1.06 -11.71
C GLU A 105 -13.07 0.54 -10.28
N ALA A 106 -11.96 0.52 -9.53
CA ALA A 106 -11.95 0.07 -8.15
C ALA A 106 -12.90 0.90 -7.27
N LEU A 107 -12.86 2.24 -7.41
CA LEU A 107 -13.74 3.14 -6.66
C LEU A 107 -15.21 2.96 -7.05
N GLU A 108 -15.54 2.87 -8.34
CA GLU A 108 -16.91 2.65 -8.83
C GLU A 108 -17.47 1.27 -8.38
N LYS A 109 -16.60 0.28 -8.19
CA LYS A 109 -16.97 -1.03 -7.60
C LYS A 109 -17.04 -1.02 -6.06
N GLY A 110 -16.91 0.12 -5.42
CA GLY A 110 -17.04 0.26 -3.98
C GLY A 110 -15.80 -0.16 -3.18
N MET A 111 -14.62 -0.23 -3.80
CA MET A 111 -13.35 -0.45 -3.11
C MET A 111 -12.75 0.87 -2.63
N SER A 112 -12.07 0.87 -1.50
CA SER A 112 -11.21 1.96 -1.04
C SER A 112 -9.81 1.83 -1.66
N ILE A 113 -9.02 2.91 -1.66
CA ILE A 113 -7.67 2.92 -2.26
C ILE A 113 -6.61 3.26 -1.22
N ILE A 114 -5.49 2.52 -1.24
CA ILE A 114 -4.24 2.90 -0.57
C ILE A 114 -3.22 3.24 -1.66
N ASN A 115 -2.72 4.47 -1.62
CA ASN A 115 -1.71 4.99 -2.53
C ASN A 115 -0.43 5.35 -1.78
N GLY A 116 0.69 4.79 -2.19
CA GLY A 116 2.02 5.07 -1.65
C GLY A 116 2.90 5.93 -2.55
N LEU A 117 2.41 6.42 -3.69
CA LEU A 117 3.14 7.31 -4.58
C LEU A 117 3.23 8.74 -4.02
N HIS A 118 4.08 9.57 -4.62
CA HIS A 118 4.15 10.99 -4.31
C HIS A 118 2.94 11.76 -4.85
N ASP A 119 2.43 11.36 -6.03
CA ASP A 119 1.22 11.92 -6.58
C ASP A 119 0.01 11.49 -5.75
N GLN A 120 -0.84 12.47 -5.41
CA GLN A 120 -2.07 12.22 -4.69
C GLN A 120 -3.15 11.68 -5.64
N VAL A 121 -3.88 10.69 -5.18
CA VAL A 121 -5.03 10.12 -5.88
C VAL A 121 -6.33 10.82 -5.47
N TYR A 122 -6.43 11.22 -4.20
CA TYR A 122 -7.66 11.80 -3.64
C TYR A 122 -8.20 13.02 -4.43
N PRO A 123 -7.39 14.03 -4.80
CA PRO A 123 -7.91 15.22 -5.48
C PRO A 123 -8.60 14.90 -6.81
N ASP A 124 -8.06 13.98 -7.59
CA ASP A 124 -8.54 13.66 -8.93
C ASP A 124 -9.71 12.66 -8.91
N PHE A 125 -9.73 11.76 -7.91
CA PHE A 125 -10.58 10.58 -7.92
C PHE A 125 -11.66 10.55 -6.83
N SER A 126 -11.68 11.46 -5.88
CA SER A 126 -12.70 11.50 -4.81
C SER A 126 -14.14 11.56 -5.34
N LYS A 127 -14.34 12.11 -6.52
CA LYS A 127 -15.63 12.17 -7.22
C LYS A 127 -16.19 10.80 -7.65
N TYR A 128 -15.36 9.75 -7.66
CA TYR A 128 -15.76 8.38 -8.01
C TYR A 128 -16.09 7.52 -6.80
N LEU A 129 -16.03 8.07 -5.59
CA LEU A 129 -16.50 7.38 -4.39
C LEU A 129 -18.02 7.19 -4.47
N VAL A 130 -18.49 5.96 -4.34
CA VAL A 130 -19.92 5.61 -4.49
C VAL A 130 -20.61 5.36 -3.16
N THR A 131 -19.86 5.19 -2.05
CA THR A 131 -20.40 5.00 -0.71
C THR A 131 -19.74 5.92 0.32
N GLN A 132 -20.46 6.22 1.42
CA GLN A 132 -19.94 7.08 2.50
C GLN A 132 -18.79 6.41 3.30
N ASN A 133 -18.66 5.10 3.24
CA ASN A 133 -17.64 4.36 3.96
C ASN A 133 -16.35 4.18 3.16
N GLN A 134 -16.37 4.49 1.87
CA GLN A 134 -15.17 4.44 1.04
C GLN A 134 -14.21 5.59 1.38
N TRP A 135 -12.95 5.35 1.13
CA TRP A 135 -11.90 6.33 1.34
C TRP A 135 -10.75 6.12 0.34
N ILE A 136 -9.98 7.18 0.12
CA ILE A 136 -8.70 7.16 -0.58
C ILE A 136 -7.66 7.63 0.43
N TRP A 137 -6.64 6.82 0.65
CA TRP A 137 -5.54 7.13 1.55
C TRP A 137 -4.25 7.34 0.78
N ASP A 138 -3.91 8.60 0.58
CA ASP A 138 -2.59 9.01 0.11
C ASP A 138 -1.63 8.99 1.31
N THR A 139 -0.88 7.90 1.45
CA THR A 139 -0.09 7.62 2.67
C THR A 139 1.04 8.62 2.89
N ARG A 140 1.49 9.30 1.83
CA ARG A 140 2.56 10.30 1.89
C ARG A 140 2.08 11.71 2.22
N VAL A 141 0.78 11.92 2.31
CA VAL A 141 0.23 13.20 2.78
C VAL A 141 0.27 13.23 4.30
N PRO A 142 1.16 14.03 4.92
CA PRO A 142 1.26 14.06 6.37
C PRO A 142 0.03 14.72 6.98
N LYS A 143 -0.55 14.08 7.98
CA LYS A 143 -1.66 14.65 8.76
C LYS A 143 -1.20 15.72 9.77
N PHE A 144 0.09 15.87 9.93
CA PHE A 144 0.73 16.87 10.78
C PHE A 144 2.09 17.24 10.20
N ILE A 145 2.58 18.43 10.45
CA ILE A 145 3.94 18.82 10.11
C ILE A 145 4.85 18.37 11.25
N PRO A 146 5.71 17.36 11.05
CA PRO A 146 6.63 16.92 12.07
C PRO A 146 7.62 18.04 12.41
N GLN A 147 7.90 18.22 13.68
CA GLN A 147 8.97 19.13 14.08
C GLN A 147 10.32 18.61 13.61
N ILE A 148 11.21 19.50 13.18
CA ILE A 148 12.59 19.19 12.89
C ILE A 148 13.22 18.51 14.12
N GLY A 149 14.06 17.50 13.88
CA GLY A 149 14.68 16.70 14.93
C GLY A 149 15.31 17.56 16.03
N SER A 150 14.81 17.40 17.24
CA SER A 150 15.24 18.14 18.44
C SER A 150 15.99 17.24 19.41
N ALA A 151 16.50 16.10 18.94
CA ALA A 151 17.22 15.08 19.72
C ALA A 151 16.47 14.59 20.99
N ARG A 152 15.14 14.70 21.02
CA ARG A 152 14.33 14.27 22.20
C ARG A 152 14.54 12.81 22.55
N THR A 153 14.79 11.96 21.54
CA THR A 153 15.10 10.54 21.74
C THR A 153 16.38 10.29 22.53
N ALA A 154 17.32 11.26 22.58
CA ALA A 154 18.52 11.14 23.40
C ALA A 154 18.22 11.02 24.90
N LYS A 155 17.08 11.54 25.35
CA LYS A 155 16.65 11.52 26.75
C LYS A 155 15.90 10.25 27.16
N LEU A 156 15.61 9.36 26.22
CA LEU A 156 14.92 8.09 26.53
C LEU A 156 15.87 7.11 27.17
N THR A 157 15.39 6.32 28.11
CA THR A 157 16.17 5.31 28.84
C THR A 157 16.12 3.92 28.22
N ASN A 158 15.18 3.67 27.31
CA ASN A 158 15.03 2.40 26.62
C ASN A 158 16.17 2.13 25.63
N LYS A 159 16.44 0.85 25.36
CA LYS A 159 17.36 0.45 24.29
C LYS A 159 16.86 0.94 22.93
N ARG A 160 17.77 1.36 22.09
CA ARG A 160 17.46 1.87 20.74
C ARG A 160 18.42 1.24 19.75
N VAL A 161 17.86 0.72 18.67
CA VAL A 161 18.61 0.19 17.53
C VAL A 161 18.30 1.05 16.32
N LEU A 162 19.33 1.54 15.64
CA LEU A 162 19.22 2.35 14.43
C LEU A 162 19.75 1.56 13.24
N MET A 163 18.90 1.27 12.28
CA MET A 163 19.31 0.69 11.00
C MET A 163 19.94 1.78 10.14
N ILE A 164 21.22 1.65 9.89
CA ILE A 164 21.98 2.57 9.03
C ILE A 164 22.40 1.87 7.74
N GLY A 165 22.64 2.63 6.71
CA GLY A 165 23.14 2.13 5.42
C GLY A 165 23.75 3.26 4.63
N THR A 166 24.69 2.91 3.76
CA THR A 166 25.48 3.84 2.95
C THR A 166 24.74 4.42 1.75
N ASP A 167 23.56 3.82 1.40
CA ASP A 167 22.80 4.24 0.22
C ASP A 167 21.29 4.15 0.45
N MET A 168 20.51 4.73 -0.48
CA MET A 168 19.06 4.51 -0.57
C MET A 168 18.78 3.07 -0.99
N ALA A 169 17.60 2.56 -0.63
CA ALA A 169 17.15 1.21 -0.94
C ALA A 169 18.08 0.06 -0.45
N ALA A 170 19.02 0.32 0.45
CA ALA A 170 19.96 -0.67 1.00
C ALA A 170 19.31 -1.67 2.00
N GLY A 171 17.97 -1.75 2.06
CA GLY A 171 17.26 -2.71 2.92
C GLY A 171 17.16 -2.32 4.40
N LYS A 172 17.43 -1.07 4.78
CA LYS A 172 17.35 -0.62 6.19
C LYS A 172 15.99 -0.86 6.83
N MET A 173 14.91 -0.58 6.11
CA MET A 173 13.55 -0.81 6.60
C MET A 173 13.29 -2.31 6.77
N THR A 174 13.66 -3.12 5.78
CA THR A 174 13.52 -4.58 5.85
C THR A 174 14.27 -5.15 7.06
N ALA A 175 15.54 -4.77 7.25
CA ALA A 175 16.32 -5.20 8.39
C ALA A 175 15.68 -4.81 9.74
N GLY A 176 15.06 -3.62 9.81
CA GLY A 176 14.37 -3.18 11.03
C GLY A 176 13.04 -3.89 11.28
N LEU A 177 12.39 -4.42 10.24
CA LEU A 177 11.15 -5.20 10.37
C LEU A 177 11.41 -6.69 10.67
N GLU A 178 12.59 -7.19 10.29
CA GLU A 178 12.99 -8.59 10.56
C GLU A 178 13.67 -8.76 11.94
N LEU A 179 14.00 -7.66 12.65
CA LEU A 179 14.64 -7.66 13.97
C LEU A 179 13.61 -7.83 15.09
#